data_340f9bc9a764b759379344cfccbbb024
#
_entry.id   340f9bc9a764b759379344cfccbbb024
#
_cell.length_a   1.000
_cell.length_b   1.000
_cell.length_c   1.000
_cell.angle_alpha   90.00
_cell.angle_beta   90.00
_cell.angle_gamma   90.00
#
_symmetry.space_group_name_H-M   'P 1'
#
loop_
_entity.id
_entity.type
_entity.pdbx_description
1 polymer ?
#
loop_
_entity_poly.entity_id
_entity_poly.type
_entity_poly.pdbx_seq_one_letter_code
_entity_poly.pdbx_strand_id
1 'polypeptide(L)'
;MSDLPISTELFNRAMAGNRDAQFELAEIYMQSENDEHVALAEEWALKAAQLGHVEAMYWLGEGYAFYAKDMLEEDPEEAKTYFEHAYRWLEQAAKHKHPAALLELSNFYRRGDVVEKDVTKSVELVKQAAELGEVQAMRDLACIYEHGLGVDVDDEKADYWHDKAQSAEE
;
A
#
# COMPACT_ATOMS: atom_id res chain seq x y z
N MET A 1 31.37 -4.02 -6.77
CA MET A 1 30.56 -3.51 -5.64
C MET A 1 30.23 -2.08 -6.02
N SER A 2 29.00 -1.82 -6.48
CA SER A 2 28.55 -0.44 -6.67
C SER A 2 28.32 0.15 -5.29
N ASP A 3 29.11 1.13 -4.89
CA ASP A 3 28.90 1.85 -3.63
C ASP A 3 27.55 2.57 -3.73
N LEU A 4 26.60 2.14 -2.91
CA LEU A 4 25.33 2.85 -2.77
C LEU A 4 25.60 4.28 -2.25
N PRO A 5 24.84 5.29 -2.68
CA PRO A 5 25.08 6.69 -2.33
C PRO A 5 24.64 7.00 -0.88
N ILE A 6 25.06 6.18 0.08
CA ILE A 6 24.72 6.36 1.50
C ILE A 6 25.74 7.29 2.16
N SER A 7 25.30 8.49 2.52
CA SER A 7 26.15 9.42 3.26
C SER A 7 26.30 8.99 4.74
N THR A 8 27.45 9.28 5.33
CA THR A 8 27.68 9.05 6.77
C THR A 8 26.65 9.79 7.64
N GLU A 9 26.21 10.96 7.20
CA GLU A 9 25.20 11.77 7.92
C GLU A 9 23.84 11.06 7.92
N LEU A 10 23.37 10.58 6.75
CA LEU A 10 22.11 9.83 6.63
C LEU A 10 22.14 8.59 7.52
N PHE A 11 23.23 7.80 7.44
CA PHE A 11 23.38 6.58 8.24
C PHE A 11 23.35 6.89 9.75
N ASN A 12 24.05 7.94 10.21
CA ASN A 12 24.05 8.32 11.62
C ASN A 12 22.67 8.79 12.11
N ARG A 13 21.91 9.51 11.28
CA ARG A 13 20.53 9.92 11.60
C ARG A 13 19.61 8.71 11.74
N ALA A 14 19.71 7.75 10.83
CA ALA A 14 18.92 6.52 10.88
C ALA A 14 19.25 5.68 12.12
N MET A 15 20.54 5.55 12.45
CA MET A 15 21.01 4.86 13.67
C MET A 15 20.56 5.57 14.95
N ALA A 16 20.38 6.89 14.91
CA ALA A 16 19.83 7.67 16.03
C ALA A 16 18.29 7.57 16.14
N GLY A 17 17.62 6.77 15.31
CA GLY A 17 16.17 6.54 15.37
C GLY A 17 15.34 7.59 14.62
N ASN A 18 15.94 8.34 13.69
CA ASN A 18 15.16 9.21 12.81
C ASN A 18 14.43 8.37 11.77
N ARG A 19 13.09 8.27 11.87
CA ARG A 19 12.26 7.41 11.02
C ARG A 19 12.33 7.76 9.53
N ASP A 20 12.44 9.05 9.20
CA ASP A 20 12.50 9.50 7.81
C ASP A 20 13.85 9.11 7.18
N ALA A 21 14.95 9.23 7.94
CA ALA A 21 16.27 8.75 7.52
C ALA A 21 16.35 7.23 7.41
N GLN A 22 15.61 6.49 8.26
CA GLN A 22 15.50 5.03 8.16
C GLN A 22 14.78 4.62 6.89
N PHE A 23 13.69 5.29 6.53
CA PHE A 23 12.98 5.00 5.30
C PHE A 23 13.79 5.40 4.06
N GLU A 24 14.48 6.55 4.10
CA GLU A 24 15.41 6.97 3.04
C GLU A 24 16.51 5.92 2.79
N LEU A 25 17.04 5.28 3.85
CA LEU A 25 17.97 4.17 3.71
C LEU A 25 17.33 2.94 3.05
N ALA A 26 16.08 2.62 3.42
CA ALA A 26 15.34 1.52 2.79
C ALA A 26 15.18 1.74 1.28
N GLU A 27 14.79 2.95 0.87
CA GLU A 27 14.67 3.31 -0.54
C GLU A 27 16.00 3.20 -1.31
N ILE A 28 17.10 3.62 -0.71
CA ILE A 28 18.43 3.51 -1.34
C ILE A 28 18.83 2.05 -1.51
N TYR A 29 18.61 1.20 -0.49
CA TYR A 29 18.91 -0.22 -0.57
C TYR A 29 18.06 -0.94 -1.63
N MET A 30 16.78 -0.55 -1.80
CA MET A 30 15.89 -1.12 -2.83
C MET A 30 16.27 -0.81 -4.27
N GLN A 31 17.07 0.24 -4.50
CA GLN A 31 17.58 0.55 -5.84
C GLN A 31 18.68 -0.43 -6.30
N SER A 32 19.11 -1.32 -5.42
CA SER A 32 20.15 -2.30 -5.71
C SER A 32 19.55 -3.65 -6.13
N GLU A 33 20.16 -4.30 -7.14
CA GLU A 33 19.80 -5.65 -7.56
C GLU A 33 20.39 -6.76 -6.66
N ASN A 34 20.96 -6.41 -5.51
CA ASN A 34 21.61 -7.36 -4.60
C ASN A 34 20.61 -7.83 -3.53
N ASP A 35 20.39 -9.14 -3.44
CA ASP A 35 19.47 -9.74 -2.47
C ASP A 35 19.78 -9.37 -1.01
N GLU A 36 21.07 -9.21 -0.64
CA GLU A 36 21.45 -8.74 0.69
C GLU A 36 20.94 -7.31 0.97
N HIS A 37 20.88 -6.46 -0.06
CA HIS A 37 20.36 -5.11 0.05
C HIS A 37 18.83 -5.10 0.15
N VAL A 38 18.14 -6.02 -0.48
CA VAL A 38 16.68 -6.19 -0.33
C VAL A 38 16.33 -6.50 1.13
N ALA A 39 17.07 -7.42 1.77
CA ALA A 39 16.87 -7.72 3.19
C ALA A 39 17.16 -6.51 4.11
N LEU A 40 18.19 -5.73 3.80
CA LEU A 40 18.50 -4.49 4.53
C LEU A 40 17.43 -3.42 4.32
N ALA A 41 16.88 -3.29 3.11
CA ALA A 41 15.78 -2.39 2.82
C ALA A 41 14.56 -2.69 3.68
N GLU A 42 14.18 -3.97 3.75
CA GLU A 42 13.06 -4.41 4.61
C GLU A 42 13.33 -4.12 6.08
N GLU A 43 14.54 -4.41 6.58
CA GLU A 43 14.91 -4.14 7.98
C GLU A 43 14.79 -2.64 8.33
N TRP A 44 15.26 -1.75 7.45
CA TRP A 44 15.16 -0.31 7.68
C TRP A 44 13.72 0.20 7.53
N ALA A 45 12.96 -0.31 6.56
CA ALA A 45 11.54 0.01 6.43
C ALA A 45 10.74 -0.43 7.66
N LEU A 46 11.01 -1.62 8.22
CA LEU A 46 10.38 -2.09 9.46
C LEU A 46 10.67 -1.15 10.64
N LYS A 47 11.91 -0.71 10.80
CA LYS A 47 12.29 0.26 11.85
C LYS A 47 11.53 1.58 11.68
N ALA A 48 11.48 2.11 10.46
CA ALA A 48 10.75 3.35 10.16
C ALA A 48 9.24 3.20 10.44
N ALA A 49 8.63 2.12 9.99
CA ALA A 49 7.21 1.83 10.18
C ALA A 49 6.84 1.69 11.67
N GLN A 50 7.68 1.03 12.46
CA GLN A 50 7.51 0.90 13.91
C GLN A 50 7.55 2.25 14.64
N LEU A 51 8.26 3.22 14.09
CA LEU A 51 8.30 4.61 14.57
C LEU A 51 7.21 5.51 13.97
N GLY A 52 6.27 4.92 13.23
CA GLY A 52 5.11 5.62 12.69
C GLY A 52 5.36 6.31 11.34
N HIS A 53 6.34 5.86 10.55
CA HIS A 53 6.52 6.33 9.17
C HIS A 53 5.46 5.71 8.26
N VAL A 54 4.50 6.50 7.82
CA VAL A 54 3.29 5.99 7.12
C VAL A 54 3.61 5.38 5.77
N GLU A 55 4.50 6.01 5.00
CA GLU A 55 4.95 5.49 3.71
C GLU A 55 5.67 4.15 3.85
N ALA A 56 6.49 3.98 4.91
CA ALA A 56 7.14 2.70 5.20
C ALA A 56 6.11 1.60 5.53
N MET A 57 5.02 1.95 6.24
CA MET A 57 3.92 0.99 6.50
C MET A 57 3.25 0.55 5.20
N TYR A 58 2.93 1.51 4.31
CA TYR A 58 2.35 1.20 3.01
C TYR A 58 3.28 0.33 2.18
N TRP A 59 4.55 0.71 2.06
CA TRP A 59 5.57 0.00 1.31
C TRP A 59 5.73 -1.48 1.77
N LEU A 60 5.78 -1.71 3.09
CA LEU A 60 5.82 -3.06 3.65
C LEU A 60 4.55 -3.85 3.32
N GLY A 61 3.38 -3.21 3.42
CA GLY A 61 2.11 -3.82 3.09
C GLY A 61 2.01 -4.24 1.63
N GLU A 62 2.45 -3.37 0.71
CA GLU A 62 2.50 -3.66 -0.72
C GLU A 62 3.49 -4.79 -1.04
N GLY A 63 4.70 -4.74 -0.45
CA GLY A 63 5.72 -5.76 -0.62
C GLY A 63 5.26 -7.14 -0.15
N TYR A 64 4.69 -7.26 1.03
CA TYR A 64 4.13 -8.53 1.52
C TYR A 64 2.96 -9.02 0.67
N ALA A 65 2.10 -8.12 0.16
CA ALA A 65 1.02 -8.51 -0.76
C ALA A 65 1.56 -9.02 -2.11
N PHE A 66 2.66 -8.46 -2.58
CA PHE A 66 3.35 -8.91 -3.78
C PHE A 66 3.91 -10.33 -3.60
N TYR A 67 4.69 -10.58 -2.53
CA TYR A 67 5.21 -11.92 -2.22
C TYR A 67 4.10 -12.95 -2.02
N ALA A 68 3.00 -12.57 -1.36
CA ALA A 68 1.86 -13.45 -1.18
C ALA A 68 1.23 -13.89 -2.50
N LYS A 69 1.15 -13.00 -3.49
CA LYS A 69 0.61 -13.32 -4.82
C LYS A 69 1.52 -14.25 -5.60
N ASP A 70 2.85 -14.05 -5.49
CA ASP A 70 3.86 -14.88 -6.15
C ASP A 70 3.85 -16.31 -5.60
N MET A 71 3.72 -16.46 -4.28
CA MET A 71 3.70 -17.75 -3.60
C MET A 71 2.36 -18.49 -3.65
N LEU A 72 1.30 -17.85 -4.12
CA LEU A 72 -0.07 -18.38 -4.00
C LEU A 72 -0.28 -19.76 -4.65
N GLU A 73 0.44 -20.04 -5.74
CA GLU A 73 0.37 -21.32 -6.46
C GLU A 73 1.33 -22.37 -5.87
N GLU A 74 2.47 -21.95 -5.29
CA GLU A 74 3.52 -22.84 -4.80
C GLU A 74 3.29 -23.26 -3.34
N ASP A 75 3.00 -22.31 -2.46
CA ASP A 75 2.72 -22.52 -1.04
C ASP A 75 1.57 -21.61 -0.55
N PRO A 76 0.30 -22.07 -0.66
CA PRO A 76 -0.87 -21.30 -0.25
C PRO A 76 -0.90 -20.94 1.24
N GLU A 77 -0.30 -21.75 2.12
CA GLU A 77 -0.27 -21.49 3.57
C GLU A 77 0.75 -20.38 3.89
N GLU A 78 1.91 -20.40 3.24
CA GLU A 78 2.88 -19.32 3.36
C GLU A 78 2.33 -18.03 2.73
N ALA A 79 1.72 -18.10 1.55
CA ALA A 79 1.05 -16.98 0.91
C ALA A 79 0.01 -16.31 1.82
N LYS A 80 -0.77 -17.11 2.55
CA LYS A 80 -1.73 -16.61 3.53
C LYS A 80 -1.05 -15.82 4.65
N THR A 81 0.08 -16.31 5.14
CA THR A 81 0.86 -15.62 6.19
C THR A 81 1.34 -14.25 5.69
N TYR A 82 1.85 -14.18 4.45
CA TYR A 82 2.24 -12.90 3.85
C TYR A 82 1.03 -11.95 3.64
N PHE A 83 -0.13 -12.46 3.24
CA PHE A 83 -1.35 -11.64 3.15
C PHE A 83 -1.78 -11.10 4.52
N GLU A 84 -1.63 -11.85 5.61
CA GLU A 84 -1.91 -11.36 6.97
C GLU A 84 -0.93 -10.24 7.37
N HIS A 85 0.36 -10.36 7.02
CA HIS A 85 1.34 -9.29 7.25
C HIS A 85 1.01 -8.04 6.42
N ALA A 86 0.68 -8.23 5.14
CA ALA A 86 0.26 -7.15 4.25
C ALA A 86 -0.95 -6.41 4.82
N TYR A 87 -1.99 -7.14 5.21
CA TYR A 87 -3.19 -6.56 5.80
C TYR A 87 -2.88 -5.69 7.02
N ARG A 88 -2.06 -6.20 7.95
CA ARG A 88 -1.70 -5.47 9.19
C ARG A 88 -1.01 -4.15 8.90
N TRP A 89 -0.06 -4.13 7.99
CA TRP A 89 0.67 -2.90 7.64
C TRP A 89 -0.21 -1.92 6.87
N LEU A 90 -0.99 -2.41 5.90
CA LEU A 90 -1.94 -1.57 5.15
C LEU A 90 -3.02 -0.99 6.07
N GLU A 91 -3.50 -1.76 7.05
CA GLU A 91 -4.44 -1.25 8.05
C GLU A 91 -3.83 -0.11 8.89
N GLN A 92 -2.55 -0.22 9.28
CA GLN A 92 -1.88 0.87 9.99
C GLN A 92 -1.72 2.11 9.09
N ALA A 93 -1.27 1.97 7.86
CA ALA A 93 -1.15 3.08 6.91
C ALA A 93 -2.52 3.73 6.63
N ALA A 94 -3.58 2.92 6.46
CA ALA A 94 -4.95 3.39 6.24
C ALA A 94 -5.51 4.18 7.45
N LYS A 95 -5.18 3.81 8.70
CA LYS A 95 -5.51 4.60 9.90
C LYS A 95 -4.91 6.01 9.86
N HIS A 96 -3.79 6.17 9.19
CA HIS A 96 -3.16 7.47 8.92
C HIS A 96 -3.63 8.11 7.60
N LYS A 97 -4.70 7.59 7.00
CA LYS A 97 -5.31 8.09 5.76
C LYS A 97 -4.37 8.06 4.56
N HIS A 98 -3.48 7.07 4.47
CA HIS A 98 -2.68 6.86 3.29
C HIS A 98 -3.58 6.41 2.12
N PRO A 99 -3.67 7.18 1.00
CA PRO A 99 -4.68 6.91 -0.02
C PRO A 99 -4.55 5.55 -0.69
N ALA A 100 -3.35 5.19 -1.14
CA ALA A 100 -3.10 3.89 -1.77
C ALA A 100 -3.31 2.72 -0.79
N ALA A 101 -2.97 2.88 0.51
CA ALA A 101 -3.22 1.85 1.51
C ALA A 101 -4.72 1.62 1.75
N LEU A 102 -5.55 2.66 1.71
CA LEU A 102 -7.01 2.53 1.77
C LEU A 102 -7.54 1.74 0.58
N LEU A 103 -7.03 2.00 -0.62
CA LEU A 103 -7.40 1.27 -1.83
C LEU A 103 -7.00 -0.20 -1.74
N GLU A 104 -5.74 -0.50 -1.37
CA GLU A 104 -5.30 -1.88 -1.20
C GLU A 104 -6.07 -2.61 -0.10
N LEU A 105 -6.34 -1.95 1.03
CA LEU A 105 -7.15 -2.52 2.10
C LEU A 105 -8.58 -2.85 1.64
N SER A 106 -9.15 -2.06 0.73
CA SER A 106 -10.48 -2.33 0.15
C SER A 106 -10.53 -3.68 -0.57
N ASN A 107 -9.43 -4.08 -1.21
CA ASN A 107 -9.31 -5.36 -1.90
C ASN A 107 -9.41 -6.56 -0.94
N PHE A 108 -8.86 -6.46 0.27
CA PHE A 108 -8.98 -7.50 1.30
C PHE A 108 -10.44 -7.71 1.72
N TYR A 109 -11.20 -6.63 1.94
CA TYR A 109 -12.63 -6.71 2.25
C TYR A 109 -13.47 -7.20 1.07
N ARG A 110 -13.11 -6.85 -0.16
CA ARG A 110 -13.81 -7.29 -1.37
C ARG A 110 -13.64 -8.79 -1.63
N ARG A 111 -12.42 -9.32 -1.40
CA ARG A 111 -12.08 -10.74 -1.62
C ARG A 111 -12.51 -11.61 -0.46
N GLY A 112 -12.24 -11.19 0.77
CA GLY A 112 -12.47 -11.99 1.97
C GLY A 112 -11.38 -13.03 2.25
N ASP A 113 -10.15 -12.80 1.79
CA ASP A 113 -9.06 -13.79 1.88
C ASP A 113 -8.43 -13.84 3.28
N VAL A 114 -8.34 -12.71 3.98
CA VAL A 114 -7.73 -12.55 5.32
C VAL A 114 -8.77 -12.12 6.35
N VAL A 115 -9.76 -11.35 5.92
CA VAL A 115 -10.87 -10.84 6.72
C VAL A 115 -12.18 -11.30 6.11
N GLU A 116 -13.26 -11.28 6.90
CA GLU A 116 -14.59 -11.56 6.38
C GLU A 116 -14.93 -10.59 5.23
N LYS A 117 -15.49 -11.14 4.15
CA LYS A 117 -15.88 -10.36 2.98
C LYS A 117 -16.94 -9.32 3.35
N ASP A 118 -16.63 -8.07 3.07
CA ASP A 118 -17.53 -6.94 3.31
C ASP A 118 -17.44 -5.94 2.14
N VAL A 119 -18.37 -6.07 1.19
CA VAL A 119 -18.42 -5.23 0.00
C VAL A 119 -18.74 -3.78 0.37
N THR A 120 -19.59 -3.54 1.37
CA THR A 120 -19.92 -2.20 1.83
C THR A 120 -18.69 -1.49 2.38
N LYS A 121 -17.93 -2.18 3.22
CA LYS A 121 -16.67 -1.68 3.76
C LYS A 121 -15.63 -1.42 2.67
N SER A 122 -15.54 -2.32 1.69
CA SER A 122 -14.67 -2.13 0.53
C SER A 122 -14.98 -0.83 -0.21
N VAL A 123 -16.27 -0.59 -0.54
CA VAL A 123 -16.70 0.64 -1.23
C VAL A 123 -16.43 1.90 -0.40
N GLU A 124 -16.64 1.85 0.92
CA GLU A 124 -16.30 2.97 1.81
C GLU A 124 -14.81 3.33 1.76
N LEU A 125 -13.92 2.31 1.72
CA LEU A 125 -12.47 2.52 1.64
C LEU A 125 -12.04 3.08 0.29
N VAL A 126 -12.60 2.56 -0.82
CA VAL A 126 -12.37 3.12 -2.16
C VAL A 126 -12.79 4.59 -2.22
N LYS A 127 -13.98 4.93 -1.66
CA LYS A 127 -14.46 6.30 -1.61
C LYS A 127 -13.50 7.20 -0.82
N GLN A 128 -13.03 6.77 0.36
CA GLN A 128 -12.06 7.54 1.14
C GLN A 128 -10.75 7.76 0.38
N ALA A 129 -10.23 6.73 -0.30
CA ALA A 129 -9.03 6.84 -1.11
C ALA A 129 -9.20 7.83 -2.28
N ALA A 130 -10.34 7.76 -2.99
CA ALA A 130 -10.67 8.67 -4.08
C ALA A 130 -10.81 10.14 -3.61
N GLU A 131 -11.44 10.37 -2.45
CA GLU A 131 -11.57 11.69 -1.83
C GLU A 131 -10.22 12.28 -1.42
N LEU A 132 -9.23 11.43 -1.10
CA LEU A 132 -7.85 11.82 -0.77
C LEU A 132 -6.95 11.99 -2.01
N GLY A 133 -7.49 11.79 -3.21
CA GLY A 133 -6.77 12.05 -4.44
C GLY A 133 -6.13 10.82 -5.09
N GLU A 134 -6.40 9.61 -4.59
CA GLU A 134 -5.91 8.37 -5.23
C GLU A 134 -6.61 8.17 -6.59
N VAL A 135 -5.85 8.34 -7.67
CA VAL A 135 -6.42 8.33 -9.03
C VAL A 135 -7.03 6.98 -9.40
N GLN A 136 -6.35 5.89 -9.02
CA GLN A 136 -6.90 4.56 -9.27
C GLN A 136 -8.20 4.33 -8.49
N ALA A 137 -8.29 4.83 -7.26
CA ALA A 137 -9.52 4.76 -6.48
C ALA A 137 -10.67 5.58 -7.09
N MET A 138 -10.37 6.72 -7.74
CA MET A 138 -11.38 7.48 -8.49
C MET A 138 -11.94 6.67 -9.66
N ARG A 139 -11.08 5.99 -10.42
CA ARG A 139 -11.50 5.10 -11.52
C ARG A 139 -12.34 3.92 -11.02
N ASP A 140 -11.88 3.29 -9.93
CA ASP A 140 -12.59 2.18 -9.32
C ASP A 140 -13.97 2.62 -8.80
N LEU A 141 -14.06 3.82 -8.21
CA LEU A 141 -15.31 4.37 -7.71
C LEU A 141 -16.29 4.72 -8.84
N ALA A 142 -15.79 5.23 -9.97
CA ALA A 142 -16.60 5.43 -11.16
C ALA A 142 -17.20 4.10 -11.65
N CYS A 143 -16.39 3.06 -11.79
CA CYS A 143 -16.84 1.72 -12.15
C CYS A 143 -17.84 1.12 -11.14
N ILE A 144 -17.65 1.37 -9.84
CA ILE A 144 -18.55 0.93 -8.78
C ILE A 144 -19.94 1.57 -8.97
N TYR A 145 -20.04 2.87 -9.27
CA TYR A 145 -21.33 3.54 -9.51
C TYR A 145 -21.94 3.15 -10.86
N GLU A 146 -21.15 2.98 -11.91
CA GLU A 146 -21.62 2.56 -13.24
C GLU A 146 -22.29 1.17 -13.19
N HIS A 147 -21.76 0.24 -12.42
CA HIS A 147 -22.21 -1.15 -12.38
C HIS A 147 -23.03 -1.50 -11.12
N GLY A 148 -23.19 -0.59 -10.17
CA GLY A 148 -23.90 -0.85 -8.92
C GLY A 148 -23.22 -1.88 -8.02
N LEU A 149 -21.88 -1.85 -7.92
CA LEU A 149 -21.12 -2.83 -7.15
C LEU A 149 -21.15 -2.52 -5.64
N GLY A 150 -22.17 -2.99 -4.95
CA GLY A 150 -22.40 -2.73 -3.53
C GLY A 150 -23.06 -1.37 -3.22
N VAL A 151 -23.46 -0.66 -4.24
CA VAL A 151 -24.25 0.59 -4.20
C VAL A 151 -25.28 0.57 -5.33
N ASP A 152 -26.25 1.47 -5.31
CA ASP A 152 -27.13 1.65 -6.47
C ASP A 152 -26.36 2.25 -7.66
N VAL A 153 -26.77 1.90 -8.89
CA VAL A 153 -26.23 2.49 -10.12
C VAL A 153 -26.50 3.98 -10.12
N ASP A 154 -25.49 4.78 -10.46
CA ASP A 154 -25.55 6.23 -10.47
C ASP A 154 -24.60 6.79 -11.54
N ASP A 155 -25.13 6.98 -12.76
CA ASP A 155 -24.35 7.42 -13.91
C ASP A 155 -23.75 8.84 -13.69
N GLU A 156 -24.46 9.73 -12.98
CA GLU A 156 -23.95 11.09 -12.70
C GLU A 156 -22.71 11.04 -11.81
N LYS A 157 -22.69 10.16 -10.80
CA LYS A 157 -21.52 9.96 -9.95
C LYS A 157 -20.40 9.22 -10.68
N ALA A 158 -20.73 8.27 -11.55
CA ALA A 158 -19.74 7.58 -12.38
C ALA A 158 -19.00 8.59 -13.27
N ASP A 159 -19.74 9.44 -14.01
CA ASP A 159 -19.18 10.49 -14.85
C ASP A 159 -18.31 11.47 -14.03
N TYR A 160 -18.82 11.94 -12.89
CA TYR A 160 -18.07 12.84 -12.00
C TYR A 160 -16.72 12.27 -11.60
N TRP A 161 -16.64 10.98 -11.21
CA TRP A 161 -15.40 10.38 -10.78
C TRP A 161 -14.47 10.06 -11.94
N HIS A 162 -14.99 9.75 -13.14
CA HIS A 162 -14.21 9.63 -14.36
C HIS A 162 -13.52 10.94 -14.73
N ASP A 163 -14.28 12.03 -14.77
CA ASP A 163 -13.76 13.37 -15.10
C ASP A 163 -12.68 13.80 -14.08
N LYS A 164 -12.92 13.51 -12.80
CA LYS A 164 -11.98 13.83 -11.73
C LYS A 164 -10.68 13.03 -11.84
N ALA A 165 -10.75 11.73 -12.17
CA ALA A 165 -9.58 10.91 -12.41
C ALA A 165 -8.76 11.41 -13.60
N GLN A 166 -9.43 11.77 -14.71
CA GLN A 166 -8.78 12.31 -15.90
C GLN A 166 -8.07 13.64 -15.61
N SER A 167 -8.75 14.55 -14.88
CA SER A 167 -8.17 15.86 -14.53
C SER A 167 -6.98 15.76 -13.54
N ALA A 168 -6.85 14.69 -12.82
CA ALA A 168 -5.74 14.47 -11.88
C ALA A 168 -4.47 13.90 -12.55
N GLU A 169 -4.58 13.48 -13.82
CA GLU A 169 -3.47 12.95 -14.63
C GLU A 169 -2.83 14.00 -15.56
N GLU A 170 -3.47 15.17 -15.73
CA GLU A 170 -2.99 16.31 -16.53
C GLU A 170 -2.04 17.21 -15.73
#